data_5fb28cfa8994b9c98c50ed1a699b9af2
#
_entry.id   5fb28cfa8994b9c98c50ed1a699b9af2
#
_cell.length_a   1.000
_cell.length_b   1.000
_cell.length_c   1.000
_cell.angle_alpha   90.00
_cell.angle_beta   90.00
_cell.angle_gamma   90.00
#
_symmetry.space_group_name_H-M   'P 1'
#
loop_
_entity.id
_entity.type
_entity.pdbx_description
1 polymer ?
#
loop_
_entity_poly.entity_id
_entity_poly.type
_entity_poly.pdbx_seq_one_letter_code
_entity_poly.pdbx_strand_id
1 'polypeptide(L)'
;MLKNFVKYVSLNMLGMVGMSLYILADTYFISVAVGANGITALNLVLPVYNLIFAIGAMIGVGSAIRYVVERRKKSSDAEGYFFHALLWAAIISVIFILIGLFLPDKLIGLLGGDATIIAIGKNYTRIFMCFAPFFMWNYICNAFVRNDGNPSVAMSATLFSSLFNIVFDYILMFPLGLSMEGAALATAFSPIVGILICCTHFRSDKCSIRLKPIAPSVKKLLYSCQVGVSSFVGEISSGVITVVFNMIILSLAGNIGVAAYGVVANTSLVAVALFNGIAQGSQPLISEVYSKGLHKNIHGYLKMALITSLGVAVLLLTFIYPFAPAVTSIFNGENNAILASYANEGLRLYFIGFLFAGINIVGTAALSAMEAAKYAFAASILRGFVAIIIFAFVLSALLGLNGVWLAFPAAEFVTMLVTVYGLGKSVRR
;
A
#
# COMPACT_ATOMS: atom_id res chain seq x y z
N MET A 1 -10.23 25.74 -3.39
CA MET A 1 -10.09 24.36 -3.87
C MET A 1 -8.65 24.03 -4.19
N LEU A 2 -7.98 24.68 -5.15
CA LEU A 2 -6.62 24.34 -5.60
C LEU A 2 -5.59 24.33 -4.47
N LYS A 3 -5.54 25.38 -3.62
CA LYS A 3 -4.59 25.46 -2.50
C LYS A 3 -4.70 24.26 -1.54
N ASN A 4 -5.92 23.85 -1.20
CA ASN A 4 -6.14 22.70 -0.33
C ASN A 4 -5.76 21.40 -1.03
N PHE A 5 -6.10 21.24 -2.30
CA PHE A 5 -5.74 20.09 -3.10
C PHE A 5 -4.22 19.90 -3.16
N VAL A 6 -3.50 20.94 -3.57
CA VAL A 6 -2.02 20.90 -3.65
C VAL A 6 -1.42 20.54 -2.29
N LYS A 7 -1.88 21.18 -1.20
CA LYS A 7 -1.39 20.89 0.16
C LYS A 7 -1.58 19.42 0.52
N TYR A 8 -2.79 18.87 0.35
CA TYR A 8 -3.09 17.50 0.75
C TYR A 8 -2.35 16.49 -0.12
N VAL A 9 -2.35 16.68 -1.43
CA VAL A 9 -1.74 15.74 -2.37
C VAL A 9 -0.22 15.74 -2.24
N SER A 10 0.44 16.91 -2.23
CA SER A 10 1.91 16.97 -2.14
C SER A 10 2.43 16.37 -0.83
N LEU A 11 1.76 16.65 0.30
CA LEU A 11 2.15 16.07 1.58
C LEU A 11 2.00 14.55 1.61
N ASN A 12 0.88 14.04 1.08
CA ASN A 12 0.69 12.58 1.04
C ASN A 12 1.63 11.90 0.04
N MET A 13 1.90 12.50 -1.11
CA MET A 13 2.90 11.98 -2.05
C MET A 13 4.28 11.88 -1.38
N LEU A 14 4.71 12.92 -0.68
CA LEU A 14 5.98 12.91 0.04
C LEU A 14 6.04 11.81 1.11
N GLY A 15 4.96 11.65 1.89
CA GLY A 15 4.85 10.58 2.89
C GLY A 15 4.95 9.18 2.27
N MET A 16 4.26 8.95 1.15
CA MET A 16 4.26 7.65 0.47
C MET A 16 5.60 7.33 -0.20
N VAL A 17 6.30 8.34 -0.75
CA VAL A 17 7.67 8.17 -1.26
C VAL A 17 8.62 7.82 -0.11
N GLY A 18 8.52 8.50 1.04
CA GLY A 18 9.29 8.13 2.23
C GLY A 18 9.06 6.69 2.67
N MET A 19 7.80 6.23 2.60
CA MET A 19 7.44 4.84 2.90
C MET A 19 8.07 3.86 1.89
N SER A 20 8.09 4.15 0.60
CA SER A 20 8.73 3.26 -0.37
C SER A 20 10.25 3.17 -0.18
N LEU A 21 10.87 4.27 0.21
CA LEU A 21 12.31 4.31 0.45
C LEU A 21 12.73 3.46 1.66
N TYR A 22 11.95 3.46 2.75
CA TYR A 22 12.31 2.61 3.89
C TYR A 22 12.20 1.12 3.56
N ILE A 23 11.20 0.70 2.76
CA ILE A 23 11.06 -0.69 2.34
C ILE A 23 12.29 -1.16 1.56
N LEU A 24 12.81 -0.31 0.67
CA LEU A 24 14.02 -0.60 -0.09
C LEU A 24 15.26 -0.65 0.82
N ALA A 25 15.37 0.27 1.79
CA ALA A 25 16.48 0.31 2.74
C ALA A 25 16.49 -0.92 3.67
N ASP A 26 15.34 -1.32 4.22
CA ASP A 26 15.18 -2.51 5.06
C ASP A 26 15.64 -3.77 4.32
N THR A 27 15.15 -3.96 3.09
CA THR A 27 15.58 -5.09 2.24
C THR A 27 17.09 -5.07 1.98
N TYR A 28 17.67 -3.89 1.74
CA TYR A 28 19.11 -3.72 1.53
C TYR A 28 19.90 -4.10 2.78
N PHE A 29 19.52 -3.61 3.96
CA PHE A 29 20.21 -3.91 5.21
C PHE A 29 20.14 -5.40 5.57
N ILE A 30 18.99 -6.05 5.38
CA ILE A 30 18.85 -7.50 5.56
C ILE A 30 19.76 -8.25 4.58
N SER A 31 19.84 -7.80 3.34
CA SER A 31 20.74 -8.38 2.34
C SER A 31 22.22 -8.36 2.78
N VAL A 32 22.65 -7.22 3.32
CA VAL A 32 24.04 -7.02 3.78
C VAL A 32 24.33 -7.79 5.07
N ALA A 33 23.41 -7.81 6.04
CA ALA A 33 23.65 -8.38 7.37
C ALA A 33 23.43 -9.90 7.43
N VAL A 34 22.48 -10.43 6.66
CA VAL A 34 22.03 -11.85 6.74
C VAL A 34 22.24 -12.58 5.42
N GLY A 35 22.35 -11.87 4.30
CA GLY A 35 22.52 -12.44 2.98
C GLY A 35 21.22 -12.99 2.37
N ALA A 36 21.37 -13.89 1.39
CA ALA A 36 20.25 -14.43 0.62
C ALA A 36 19.19 -15.16 1.47
N ASN A 37 19.60 -15.86 2.51
CA ASN A 37 18.68 -16.56 3.40
C ASN A 37 17.80 -15.61 4.22
N GLY A 38 18.33 -14.43 4.60
CA GLY A 38 17.56 -13.38 5.27
C GLY A 38 16.48 -12.80 4.35
N ILE A 39 16.84 -12.52 3.10
CA ILE A 39 15.88 -12.06 2.09
C ILE A 39 14.80 -13.12 1.84
N THR A 40 15.18 -14.39 1.78
CA THR A 40 14.22 -15.49 1.60
C THR A 40 13.25 -15.56 2.78
N ALA A 41 13.75 -15.47 4.02
CA ALA A 41 12.92 -15.46 5.22
C ALA A 41 11.95 -14.27 5.21
N LEU A 42 12.43 -13.06 4.88
CA LEU A 42 11.59 -11.86 4.73
C LEU A 42 10.49 -12.09 3.69
N ASN A 43 10.85 -12.54 2.49
CA ASN A 43 9.90 -12.72 1.39
C ASN A 43 8.81 -13.77 1.70
N LEU A 44 9.16 -14.84 2.44
CA LEU A 44 8.16 -15.83 2.86
C LEU A 44 7.13 -15.25 3.84
N VAL A 45 7.52 -14.29 4.69
CA VAL A 45 6.63 -13.69 5.69
C VAL A 45 5.84 -12.49 5.12
N LEU A 46 6.26 -11.91 4.01
CA LEU A 46 5.58 -10.76 3.37
C LEU A 46 4.07 -10.95 3.16
N PRO A 47 3.52 -12.12 2.75
CA PRO A 47 2.08 -12.30 2.62
C PRO A 47 1.32 -12.07 3.93
N VAL A 48 1.90 -12.49 5.07
CA VAL A 48 1.30 -12.26 6.40
C VAL A 48 1.37 -10.79 6.77
N TYR A 49 2.49 -10.14 6.46
CA TYR A 49 2.68 -8.70 6.61
C TYR A 49 1.62 -7.93 5.83
N ASN A 50 1.46 -8.23 4.55
CA ASN A 50 0.47 -7.61 3.69
C ASN A 50 -0.96 -7.83 4.19
N LEU A 51 -1.27 -8.99 4.77
CA LEU A 51 -2.58 -9.26 5.35
C LEU A 51 -2.88 -8.37 6.57
N ILE A 52 -1.91 -8.19 7.48
CA ILE A 52 -2.04 -7.30 8.64
C ILE A 52 -2.28 -5.86 8.17
N PHE A 53 -1.49 -5.39 7.21
CA PHE A 53 -1.65 -4.06 6.63
C PHE A 53 -2.97 -3.90 5.90
N ALA A 54 -3.39 -4.88 5.12
CA ALA A 54 -4.65 -4.88 4.38
C ALA A 54 -5.86 -4.74 5.32
N ILE A 55 -5.87 -5.48 6.44
CA ILE A 55 -6.93 -5.37 7.45
C ILE A 55 -6.90 -3.99 8.12
N GLY A 56 -5.72 -3.50 8.49
CA GLY A 56 -5.55 -2.16 9.05
C GLY A 56 -6.02 -1.05 8.10
N ALA A 57 -5.66 -1.15 6.82
CA ALA A 57 -6.08 -0.22 5.79
C ALA A 57 -7.60 -0.25 5.56
N MET A 58 -8.20 -1.45 5.49
CA MET A 58 -9.64 -1.62 5.32
C MET A 58 -10.43 -0.97 6.45
N ILE A 59 -10.07 -1.27 7.70
CA ILE A 59 -10.75 -0.72 8.87
C ILE A 59 -10.48 0.77 8.99
N GLY A 60 -9.22 1.20 8.81
CA GLY A 60 -8.80 2.59 8.98
C GLY A 60 -9.43 3.52 7.95
N VAL A 61 -9.27 3.22 6.67
CA VAL A 61 -9.82 4.04 5.57
C VAL A 61 -11.36 4.03 5.60
N GLY A 62 -11.96 2.85 5.76
CA GLY A 62 -13.41 2.72 5.77
C GLY A 62 -14.06 3.45 6.95
N SER A 63 -13.51 3.29 8.16
CA SER A 63 -14.02 3.98 9.35
C SER A 63 -13.79 5.50 9.28
N ALA A 64 -12.66 5.96 8.75
CA ALA A 64 -12.38 7.39 8.60
C ALA A 64 -13.34 8.07 7.60
N ILE A 65 -13.67 7.42 6.49
CA ILE A 65 -14.67 7.93 5.53
C ILE A 65 -16.05 7.99 6.20
N ARG A 66 -16.46 6.91 6.88
CA ARG A 66 -17.74 6.87 7.61
C ARG A 66 -17.82 7.96 8.68
N TYR A 67 -16.74 8.18 9.43
CA TYR A 67 -16.64 9.25 10.40
C TYR A 67 -16.94 10.62 9.76
N VAL A 68 -16.33 10.95 8.64
CA VAL A 68 -16.54 12.23 7.95
C VAL A 68 -17.99 12.37 7.50
N VAL A 69 -18.58 11.33 6.91
CA VAL A 69 -19.95 11.33 6.41
C VAL A 69 -20.96 11.46 7.55
N GLU A 70 -20.84 10.64 8.59
CA GLU A 70 -21.78 10.64 9.74
C GLU A 70 -21.66 11.94 10.58
N ARG A 71 -20.43 12.45 10.74
CA ARG A 71 -20.21 13.73 11.42
C ARG A 71 -20.93 14.87 10.74
N ARG A 72 -20.96 14.91 9.42
CA ARG A 72 -21.67 15.95 8.65
C ARG A 72 -23.18 15.83 8.76
N LYS A 73 -23.71 14.63 8.93
CA LYS A 73 -25.13 14.40 9.22
C LYS A 73 -25.51 14.76 10.66
N LYS A 74 -24.55 15.21 11.48
CA LYS A 74 -24.70 15.44 12.93
C LYS A 74 -25.21 14.20 13.68
N SER A 75 -24.86 13.01 13.20
CA SER A 75 -25.20 11.76 13.85
C SER A 75 -24.36 11.58 15.11
N SER A 76 -24.98 11.16 16.19
CA SER A 76 -24.28 10.79 17.45
C SER A 76 -23.34 9.60 17.26
N ASP A 77 -23.52 8.85 16.19
CA ASP A 77 -22.71 7.68 15.85
C ASP A 77 -21.30 8.04 15.37
N ALA A 78 -21.08 9.27 14.85
CA ALA A 78 -19.79 9.70 14.33
C ALA A 78 -18.68 9.61 15.39
N GLU A 79 -18.96 10.03 16.63
CA GLU A 79 -17.98 10.09 17.71
C GLU A 79 -17.38 8.71 18.09
N GLY A 80 -18.10 7.63 17.82
CA GLY A 80 -17.67 6.28 18.17
C GLY A 80 -16.81 5.58 17.13
N TYR A 81 -16.72 6.06 15.87
CA TYR A 81 -16.03 5.34 14.80
C TYR A 81 -14.53 5.16 15.05
N PHE A 82 -13.87 6.14 15.64
CA PHE A 82 -12.43 6.04 15.93
C PHE A 82 -12.12 4.98 16.97
N PHE A 83 -12.79 5.04 18.12
CA PHE A 83 -12.62 4.03 19.17
C PHE A 83 -12.99 2.62 18.68
N HIS A 84 -14.09 2.51 17.95
CA HIS A 84 -14.56 1.26 17.37
C HIS A 84 -13.56 0.64 16.39
N ALA A 85 -12.91 1.46 15.54
CA ALA A 85 -11.87 0.99 14.64
C ALA A 85 -10.64 0.45 15.40
N LEU A 86 -10.18 1.18 16.43
CA LEU A 86 -9.06 0.73 17.27
C LEU A 86 -9.40 -0.55 18.03
N LEU A 87 -10.61 -0.67 18.57
CA LEU A 87 -11.08 -1.84 19.30
C LEU A 87 -11.11 -3.09 18.42
N TRP A 88 -11.70 -3.00 17.22
CA TRP A 88 -11.76 -4.14 16.31
C TRP A 88 -10.39 -4.54 15.77
N ALA A 89 -9.53 -3.56 15.49
CA ALA A 89 -8.15 -3.85 15.12
C ALA A 89 -7.40 -4.59 16.24
N ALA A 90 -7.61 -4.20 17.51
CA ALA A 90 -7.06 -4.92 18.66
C ALA A 90 -7.60 -6.35 18.77
N ILE A 91 -8.92 -6.54 18.64
CA ILE A 91 -9.54 -7.87 18.71
C ILE A 91 -9.01 -8.79 17.60
N ILE A 92 -8.95 -8.30 16.36
CA ILE A 92 -8.47 -9.08 15.22
C ILE A 92 -6.98 -9.39 15.36
N SER A 93 -6.19 -8.46 15.88
CA SER A 93 -4.75 -8.64 16.03
C SER A 93 -4.38 -9.72 17.06
N VAL A 94 -5.28 -10.06 17.99
CA VAL A 94 -5.07 -11.18 18.93
C VAL A 94 -4.78 -12.49 18.20
N ILE A 95 -5.43 -12.73 17.06
CA ILE A 95 -5.18 -13.92 16.23
C ILE A 95 -3.72 -13.95 15.76
N PHE A 96 -3.21 -12.82 15.27
CA PHE A 96 -1.84 -12.71 14.82
C PHE A 96 -0.83 -12.85 15.96
N ILE A 97 -1.13 -12.25 17.12
CA ILE A 97 -0.30 -12.38 18.33
C ILE A 97 -0.20 -13.85 18.76
N LEU A 98 -1.33 -14.56 18.82
CA LEU A 98 -1.33 -15.97 19.20
C LEU A 98 -0.55 -16.85 18.23
N ILE A 99 -0.71 -16.64 16.92
CA ILE A 99 0.05 -17.35 15.91
C ILE A 99 1.55 -17.01 16.03
N GLY A 100 1.90 -15.73 16.19
CA GLY A 100 3.28 -15.28 16.34
C GLY A 100 3.97 -15.82 17.58
N LEU A 101 3.26 -15.94 18.70
CA LEU A 101 3.81 -16.47 19.94
C LEU A 101 3.99 -17.99 19.92
N PHE A 102 3.00 -18.72 19.43
CA PHE A 102 2.93 -20.17 19.59
C PHE A 102 3.31 -20.97 18.34
N LEU A 103 3.17 -20.39 17.14
CA LEU A 103 3.25 -21.13 15.88
C LEU A 103 4.17 -20.48 14.80
N PRO A 104 5.20 -19.66 15.13
CA PRO A 104 6.00 -18.99 14.10
C PRO A 104 6.72 -19.98 13.19
N ASP A 105 7.26 -21.07 13.76
CA ASP A 105 7.97 -22.11 13.03
C ASP A 105 7.05 -22.81 12.03
N LYS A 106 5.85 -23.19 12.48
CA LYS A 106 4.85 -23.85 11.63
C LYS A 106 4.38 -22.93 10.51
N LEU A 107 4.23 -21.63 10.80
CA LEU A 107 3.82 -20.64 9.81
C LEU A 107 4.86 -20.52 8.69
N ILE A 108 6.15 -20.36 9.03
CA ILE A 108 7.22 -20.27 8.04
C ILE A 108 7.34 -21.59 7.25
N GLY A 109 7.21 -22.74 7.91
CA GLY A 109 7.22 -24.06 7.24
C GLY A 109 6.04 -24.22 6.28
N LEU A 110 4.83 -23.77 6.66
CA LEU A 110 3.66 -23.78 5.79
C LEU A 110 3.84 -22.89 4.54
N LEU A 111 4.58 -21.79 4.69
CA LEU A 111 4.91 -20.89 3.59
C LEU A 111 6.07 -21.39 2.71
N GLY A 112 6.63 -22.55 3.03
CA GLY A 112 7.67 -23.21 2.22
C GLY A 112 9.11 -23.05 2.74
N GLY A 113 9.31 -22.50 3.95
CA GLY A 113 10.63 -22.37 4.56
C GLY A 113 11.20 -23.72 5.01
N ASP A 114 12.45 -23.96 4.69
CA ASP A 114 13.23 -25.09 5.23
C ASP A 114 13.72 -24.81 6.66
N ALA A 115 14.41 -25.78 7.27
CA ALA A 115 14.90 -25.66 8.64
C ALA A 115 15.84 -24.44 8.84
N THR A 116 16.63 -24.09 7.84
CA THR A 116 17.55 -22.94 7.88
C THR A 116 16.78 -21.63 7.88
N ILE A 117 15.80 -21.48 6.97
CA ILE A 117 14.96 -20.31 6.87
C ILE A 117 14.07 -20.14 8.10
N ILE A 118 13.55 -21.24 8.66
CA ILE A 118 12.80 -21.23 9.92
C ILE A 118 13.69 -20.69 11.05
N ALA A 119 14.92 -21.17 11.19
CA ALA A 119 15.83 -20.72 12.23
C ALA A 119 16.12 -19.23 12.15
N ILE A 120 16.31 -18.67 10.95
CA ILE A 120 16.58 -17.25 10.70
C ILE A 120 15.31 -16.39 10.88
N GLY A 121 14.18 -16.83 10.35
CA GLY A 121 12.95 -16.04 10.28
C GLY A 121 12.04 -16.13 11.51
N LYS A 122 12.26 -17.10 12.40
CA LYS A 122 11.38 -17.38 13.56
C LYS A 122 11.17 -16.18 14.47
N ASN A 123 12.25 -15.58 14.95
CA ASN A 123 12.17 -14.46 15.87
C ASN A 123 11.67 -13.18 15.18
N TYR A 124 12.06 -12.98 13.91
CA TYR A 124 11.51 -11.91 13.08
C TYR A 124 9.98 -12.02 13.00
N THR A 125 9.48 -13.18 12.62
CA THR A 125 8.02 -13.43 12.48
C THR A 125 7.31 -13.26 13.81
N ARG A 126 7.89 -13.77 14.91
CA ARG A 126 7.33 -13.62 16.25
C ARG A 126 7.19 -12.17 16.65
N ILE A 127 8.28 -11.39 16.57
CA ILE A 127 8.29 -9.96 16.92
C ILE A 127 7.26 -9.22 16.08
N PHE A 128 7.33 -9.36 14.77
CA PHE A 128 6.45 -8.69 13.84
C PHE A 128 4.96 -8.98 14.13
N MET A 129 4.57 -10.23 14.31
CA MET A 129 3.17 -10.60 14.57
C MET A 129 2.67 -10.15 15.94
N CYS A 130 3.53 -10.11 16.97
CA CYS A 130 3.18 -9.55 18.27
C CYS A 130 2.87 -8.04 18.21
N PHE A 131 3.45 -7.33 17.25
CA PHE A 131 3.21 -5.91 17.03
C PHE A 131 2.08 -5.62 16.01
N ALA A 132 1.34 -6.62 15.56
CA ALA A 132 0.21 -6.46 14.64
C ALA A 132 -0.79 -5.37 15.04
N PRO A 133 -1.17 -5.19 16.33
CA PRO A 133 -2.07 -4.09 16.72
C PRO A 133 -1.51 -2.72 16.36
N PHE A 134 -0.21 -2.49 16.57
CA PHE A 134 0.42 -1.20 16.32
C PHE A 134 0.49 -0.87 14.82
N PHE A 135 0.69 -1.86 13.96
CA PHE A 135 0.61 -1.68 12.51
C PHE A 135 -0.80 -1.25 12.10
N MET A 136 -1.84 -1.96 12.57
CA MET A 136 -3.23 -1.61 12.26
C MET A 136 -3.61 -0.25 12.84
N TRP A 137 -3.25 0.05 14.08
CA TRP A 137 -3.53 1.34 14.74
C TRP A 137 -2.85 2.50 14.05
N ASN A 138 -1.62 2.32 13.56
CA ASN A 138 -0.92 3.35 12.80
C ASN A 138 -1.68 3.71 11.51
N TYR A 139 -2.18 2.72 10.78
CA TYR A 139 -3.04 2.96 9.61
C TYR A 139 -4.32 3.71 9.97
N ILE A 140 -4.99 3.30 11.04
CA ILE A 140 -6.22 3.92 11.53
C ILE A 140 -5.95 5.38 11.94
N CYS A 141 -4.93 5.62 12.77
CA CYS A 141 -4.59 6.97 13.24
C CYS A 141 -4.26 7.90 12.07
N ASN A 142 -3.42 7.46 11.12
CA ASN A 142 -3.09 8.24 9.93
C ASN A 142 -4.33 8.56 9.08
N ALA A 143 -5.22 7.57 8.84
CA ALA A 143 -6.43 7.79 8.08
C ALA A 143 -7.36 8.80 8.75
N PHE A 144 -7.56 8.71 10.06
CA PHE A 144 -8.40 9.63 10.82
C PHE A 144 -7.83 11.03 10.89
N VAL A 145 -6.54 11.20 11.21
CA VAL A 145 -5.88 12.52 11.28
C VAL A 145 -5.95 13.23 9.92
N ARG A 146 -5.72 12.51 8.83
CA ARG A 146 -5.82 13.04 7.47
C ARG A 146 -7.25 13.47 7.12
N ASN A 147 -8.25 12.66 7.47
CA ASN A 147 -9.66 12.94 7.23
C ASN A 147 -10.24 14.00 8.19
N ASP A 148 -9.60 14.25 9.34
CA ASP A 148 -9.95 15.32 10.27
C ASP A 148 -9.27 16.66 9.94
N GLY A 149 -8.69 16.78 8.74
CA GLY A 149 -8.20 18.05 8.20
C GLY A 149 -6.73 18.36 8.49
N ASN A 150 -5.94 17.41 8.99
CA ASN A 150 -4.52 17.63 9.27
C ASN A 150 -3.57 16.68 8.49
N PRO A 151 -3.49 16.82 7.15
CA PRO A 151 -2.60 16.00 6.33
C PRO A 151 -1.12 16.21 6.65
N SER A 152 -0.75 17.35 7.23
CA SER A 152 0.64 17.63 7.61
C SER A 152 1.11 16.70 8.74
N VAL A 153 0.28 16.47 9.77
CA VAL A 153 0.61 15.54 10.85
C VAL A 153 0.62 14.10 10.33
N ALA A 154 -0.32 13.71 9.49
CA ALA A 154 -0.33 12.38 8.88
C ALA A 154 0.94 12.12 8.02
N MET A 155 1.35 13.09 7.20
CA MET A 155 2.60 13.04 6.45
C MET A 155 3.81 12.94 7.39
N SER A 156 3.88 13.79 8.41
CA SER A 156 4.98 13.75 9.39
C SER A 156 5.04 12.40 10.11
N ALA A 157 3.88 11.82 10.49
CA ALA A 157 3.82 10.51 11.10
C ALA A 157 4.42 9.43 10.19
N THR A 158 4.07 9.44 8.89
CA THR A 158 4.61 8.48 7.93
C THR A 158 6.11 8.70 7.69
N LEU A 159 6.56 9.94 7.47
CA LEU A 159 7.98 10.23 7.19
C LEU A 159 8.90 9.92 8.38
N PHE A 160 8.53 10.37 9.58
CA PHE A 160 9.37 10.14 10.76
C PHE A 160 9.35 8.67 11.20
N SER A 161 8.22 7.96 11.00
CA SER A 161 8.15 6.52 11.18
C SER A 161 9.09 5.79 10.21
N SER A 162 9.10 6.18 8.93
CA SER A 162 9.99 5.63 7.91
C SER A 162 11.47 5.95 8.20
N LEU A 163 11.77 7.17 8.59
CA LEU A 163 13.14 7.58 8.95
C LEU A 163 13.64 6.84 10.20
N PHE A 164 12.77 6.71 11.22
CA PHE A 164 13.06 5.91 12.41
C PHE A 164 13.40 4.47 12.03
N ASN A 165 12.61 3.86 11.17
CA ASN A 165 12.87 2.49 10.71
C ASN A 165 14.27 2.38 10.08
N ILE A 166 14.61 3.22 9.08
CA ILE A 166 15.92 3.19 8.42
C ILE A 166 17.08 3.36 9.40
N VAL A 167 16.98 4.33 10.31
CA VAL A 167 18.04 4.63 11.29
C VAL A 167 18.19 3.48 12.29
N PHE A 168 17.09 2.96 12.80
CA PHE A 168 17.12 1.89 13.78
C PHE A 168 17.41 0.53 13.19
N ASP A 169 17.05 0.25 11.94
CA ASP A 169 17.51 -0.92 11.20
C ASP A 169 19.05 -0.93 11.20
N TYR A 170 19.67 0.18 10.78
CA TYR A 170 21.13 0.27 10.79
C TYR A 170 21.72 0.06 12.19
N ILE A 171 21.20 0.77 13.21
CA ILE A 171 21.75 0.72 14.58
C ILE A 171 21.58 -0.68 15.20
N LEU A 172 20.40 -1.28 15.07
CA LEU A 172 20.12 -2.57 15.70
C LEU A 172 20.80 -3.74 14.98
N MET A 173 20.87 -3.68 13.64
CA MET A 173 21.45 -4.77 12.86
C MET A 173 22.97 -4.80 12.91
N PHE A 174 23.64 -3.63 12.80
CA PHE A 174 25.10 -3.58 12.65
C PHE A 174 25.81 -3.26 13.98
N PRO A 175 25.69 -2.07 14.59
CA PRO A 175 26.38 -1.77 15.84
C PRO A 175 26.02 -2.68 17.02
N LEU A 176 24.73 -3.05 17.14
CA LEU A 176 24.24 -3.93 18.21
C LEU A 176 24.25 -5.43 17.82
N GLY A 177 24.53 -5.77 16.56
CA GLY A 177 24.70 -7.14 16.09
C GLY A 177 23.43 -8.02 16.15
N LEU A 178 22.23 -7.40 16.25
CA LEU A 178 20.98 -8.13 16.37
C LEU A 178 20.50 -8.74 15.04
N SER A 179 21.22 -8.45 13.93
CA SER A 179 20.96 -9.07 12.63
C SER A 179 19.45 -9.01 12.23
N MET A 180 18.81 -10.15 11.92
CA MET A 180 17.41 -10.25 11.52
C MET A 180 16.42 -9.79 12.61
N GLU A 181 16.77 -9.99 13.89
CA GLU A 181 15.94 -9.53 15.02
C GLU A 181 15.96 -8.00 15.12
N GLY A 182 17.10 -7.38 14.80
CA GLY A 182 17.24 -5.92 14.74
C GLY A 182 16.30 -5.29 13.72
N ALA A 183 16.23 -5.85 12.51
CA ALA A 183 15.27 -5.45 11.48
C ALA A 183 13.82 -5.60 11.96
N ALA A 184 13.49 -6.73 12.60
CA ALA A 184 12.15 -6.96 13.15
C ALA A 184 11.76 -5.91 14.20
N LEU A 185 12.68 -5.56 15.10
CA LEU A 185 12.44 -4.57 16.15
C LEU A 185 12.27 -3.15 15.58
N ALA A 186 13.13 -2.74 14.66
CA ALA A 186 13.00 -1.42 14.03
C ALA A 186 11.66 -1.29 13.29
N THR A 187 11.30 -2.32 12.53
CA THR A 187 10.00 -2.38 11.83
C THR A 187 8.82 -2.40 12.80
N ALA A 188 8.92 -3.12 13.93
CA ALA A 188 7.87 -3.21 14.94
C ALA A 188 7.66 -1.90 15.72
N PHE A 189 8.72 -1.15 16.01
CA PHE A 189 8.64 0.12 16.73
C PHE A 189 8.27 1.31 15.83
N SER A 190 8.55 1.26 14.55
CA SER A 190 8.27 2.37 13.64
C SER A 190 6.81 2.83 13.62
N PRO A 191 5.77 1.95 13.62
CA PRO A 191 4.38 2.39 13.71
C PRO A 191 4.03 3.06 15.03
N ILE A 192 4.71 2.73 16.13
CA ILE A 192 4.52 3.41 17.43
C ILE A 192 4.94 4.87 17.31
N VAL A 193 6.06 5.15 16.66
CA VAL A 193 6.51 6.54 16.39
C VAL A 193 5.44 7.28 15.57
N GLY A 194 4.88 6.65 14.54
CA GLY A 194 3.79 7.22 13.75
C GLY A 194 2.55 7.54 14.60
N ILE A 195 2.14 6.63 15.48
CA ILE A 195 1.00 6.82 16.41
C ILE A 195 1.29 8.00 17.35
N LEU A 196 2.49 8.07 17.94
CA LEU A 196 2.87 9.15 18.86
C LEU A 196 2.79 10.52 18.17
N ILE A 197 3.22 10.62 16.92
CA ILE A 197 3.07 11.85 16.13
C ILE A 197 1.59 12.15 15.86
N CYS A 198 0.77 11.15 15.49
CA CYS A 198 -0.67 11.33 15.35
C CYS A 198 -1.33 11.82 16.65
N CYS A 199 -0.84 11.39 17.82
CA CYS A 199 -1.31 11.86 19.13
C CYS A 199 -1.17 13.36 19.33
N THR A 200 -0.25 14.03 18.63
CA THR A 200 -0.13 15.50 18.68
C THR A 200 -1.36 16.18 18.10
N HIS A 201 -1.98 15.58 17.06
CA HIS A 201 -3.24 16.08 16.52
C HIS A 201 -4.39 15.91 17.51
N PHE A 202 -4.47 14.78 18.21
CA PHE A 202 -5.54 14.50 19.17
C PHE A 202 -5.53 15.44 20.39
N ARG A 203 -4.40 16.10 20.65
CA ARG A 203 -4.24 17.14 21.69
C ARG A 203 -4.46 18.56 21.16
N SER A 204 -4.65 18.73 19.86
CA SER A 204 -4.81 20.04 19.23
C SER A 204 -6.29 20.51 19.31
N ASP A 205 -6.49 21.83 19.48
CA ASP A 205 -7.82 22.46 19.43
C ASP A 205 -8.52 22.26 18.07
N LYS A 206 -7.78 21.90 17.03
CA LYS A 206 -8.31 21.58 15.70
C LYS A 206 -8.88 20.18 15.58
N CYS A 207 -8.63 19.32 16.58
CA CYS A 207 -9.11 17.95 16.56
C CYS A 207 -10.60 17.88 16.85
N SER A 208 -11.32 17.24 15.95
CA SER A 208 -12.73 16.96 16.14
C SER A 208 -13.04 15.49 16.45
N ILE A 209 -12.01 14.65 16.46
CA ILE A 209 -12.11 13.24 16.80
C ILE A 209 -12.26 13.12 18.31
N ARG A 210 -13.29 12.39 18.74
CA ARG A 210 -13.52 12.06 20.16
C ARG A 210 -13.25 10.59 20.39
N LEU A 211 -12.51 10.29 21.45
CA LEU A 211 -12.30 8.92 21.91
C LEU A 211 -13.46 8.54 22.83
N LYS A 212 -14.60 8.21 22.23
CA LYS A 212 -15.80 7.81 22.98
C LYS A 212 -15.91 6.29 23.01
N PRO A 213 -15.77 5.67 24.17
CA PRO A 213 -15.97 4.22 24.32
C PRO A 213 -17.40 3.85 23.92
N ILE A 214 -17.52 2.92 22.99
CA ILE A 214 -18.80 2.33 22.56
C ILE A 214 -18.68 0.82 22.54
N ALA A 215 -19.79 0.14 22.74
CA ALA A 215 -19.84 -1.31 22.64
C ALA A 215 -19.46 -1.77 21.22
N PRO A 216 -18.73 -2.89 21.08
CA PRO A 216 -18.37 -3.43 19.78
C PRO A 216 -19.64 -3.79 19.00
N SER A 217 -19.69 -3.35 17.73
CA SER A 217 -20.80 -3.61 16.82
C SER A 217 -20.27 -4.19 15.51
N VAL A 218 -20.59 -5.45 15.25
CA VAL A 218 -20.24 -6.13 14.00
C VAL A 218 -20.86 -5.40 12.81
N LYS A 219 -22.07 -4.86 12.94
CA LYS A 219 -22.74 -4.10 11.90
C LYS A 219 -21.96 -2.84 11.48
N LYS A 220 -21.45 -2.07 12.45
CA LYS A 220 -20.61 -0.89 12.18
C LYS A 220 -19.29 -1.29 11.55
N LEU A 221 -18.67 -2.40 11.99
CA LEU A 221 -17.47 -2.94 11.38
C LEU A 221 -17.71 -3.30 9.91
N LEU A 222 -18.76 -4.07 9.63
CA LEU A 222 -19.09 -4.47 8.24
C LEU A 222 -19.34 -3.27 7.34
N TYR A 223 -19.98 -2.21 7.81
CA TYR A 223 -20.16 -0.99 7.03
C TYR A 223 -18.83 -0.27 6.76
N SER A 224 -17.91 -0.23 7.73
CA SER A 224 -16.57 0.31 7.52
C SER A 224 -15.78 -0.56 6.53
N CYS A 225 -15.80 -1.87 6.68
CA CYS A 225 -15.16 -2.80 5.77
C CYS A 225 -15.68 -2.68 4.34
N GLN A 226 -16.99 -2.50 4.15
CA GLN A 226 -17.60 -2.29 2.83
C GLN A 226 -17.00 -1.09 2.07
N VAL A 227 -16.74 0.02 2.77
CA VAL A 227 -16.16 1.23 2.17
C VAL A 227 -14.65 1.07 1.98
N GLY A 228 -13.98 0.40 2.92
CA GLY A 228 -12.54 0.19 2.91
C GLY A 228 -12.05 -1.03 2.12
N VAL A 229 -12.95 -1.88 1.60
CA VAL A 229 -12.58 -3.14 0.95
C VAL A 229 -11.64 -2.97 -0.27
N SER A 230 -11.75 -1.85 -0.98
CA SER A 230 -10.84 -1.55 -2.09
C SER A 230 -9.39 -1.37 -1.62
N SER A 231 -9.18 -0.81 -0.42
CA SER A 231 -7.85 -0.69 0.19
C SER A 231 -7.30 -2.06 0.58
N PHE A 232 -8.13 -2.93 1.16
CA PHE A 232 -7.77 -4.31 1.46
C PHE A 232 -7.30 -5.06 0.21
N VAL A 233 -8.11 -5.02 -0.84
CA VAL A 233 -7.80 -5.68 -2.12
C VAL A 233 -6.51 -5.11 -2.72
N GLY A 234 -6.29 -3.80 -2.63
CA GLY A 234 -5.08 -3.15 -3.12
C GLY A 234 -3.81 -3.66 -2.46
N GLU A 235 -3.82 -3.83 -1.14
CA GLU A 235 -2.66 -4.34 -0.38
C GLU A 235 -2.38 -5.83 -0.69
N ILE A 236 -3.41 -6.67 -0.71
CA ILE A 236 -3.25 -8.12 -0.99
C ILE A 236 -2.84 -8.38 -2.44
N SER A 237 -3.37 -7.62 -3.39
CA SER A 237 -3.15 -7.88 -4.81
C SER A 237 -1.68 -7.70 -5.24
N SER A 238 -0.94 -6.83 -4.59
CA SER A 238 0.48 -6.63 -4.89
C SER A 238 1.30 -7.92 -4.71
N GLY A 239 1.04 -8.65 -3.63
CA GLY A 239 1.68 -9.94 -3.38
C GLY A 239 1.28 -11.01 -4.40
N VAL A 240 -0.01 -11.09 -4.73
CA VAL A 240 -0.51 -12.07 -5.73
C VAL A 240 0.08 -11.80 -7.12
N ILE A 241 0.13 -10.55 -7.55
CA ILE A 241 0.75 -10.15 -8.83
C ILE A 241 2.21 -10.61 -8.86
N THR A 242 2.97 -10.33 -7.81
CA THR A 242 4.38 -10.71 -7.72
C THR A 242 4.57 -12.23 -7.85
N VAL A 243 3.76 -13.02 -7.16
CA VAL A 243 3.83 -14.49 -7.24
C VAL A 243 3.50 -14.99 -8.65
N VAL A 244 2.41 -14.52 -9.24
CA VAL A 244 1.99 -14.94 -10.59
C VAL A 244 3.03 -14.58 -11.64
N PHE A 245 3.56 -13.35 -11.60
CA PHE A 245 4.59 -12.92 -12.54
C PHE A 245 5.88 -13.73 -12.37
N ASN A 246 6.34 -13.94 -11.14
CA ASN A 246 7.53 -14.75 -10.88
C ASN A 246 7.38 -16.19 -11.39
N MET A 247 6.22 -16.84 -11.19
CA MET A 247 5.96 -18.19 -11.70
C MET A 247 6.05 -18.27 -13.23
N ILE A 248 5.40 -17.33 -13.91
CA ILE A 248 5.38 -17.31 -15.39
C ILE A 248 6.77 -16.97 -15.92
N ILE A 249 7.43 -15.96 -15.38
CA ILE A 249 8.75 -15.52 -15.83
C ILE A 249 9.80 -16.60 -15.57
N LEU A 250 9.74 -17.29 -14.42
CA LEU A 250 10.65 -18.39 -14.12
C LEU A 250 10.58 -19.49 -15.19
N SER A 251 9.37 -19.81 -15.67
CA SER A 251 9.18 -20.80 -16.73
C SER A 251 9.65 -20.36 -18.12
N LEU A 252 9.63 -19.04 -18.41
CA LEU A 252 9.98 -18.49 -19.71
C LEU A 252 11.44 -18.07 -19.84
N ALA A 253 12.04 -17.51 -18.80
CA ALA A 253 13.34 -16.85 -18.82
C ALA A 253 14.26 -17.26 -17.64
N GLY A 254 13.83 -18.23 -16.83
CA GLY A 254 14.61 -18.72 -15.70
C GLY A 254 14.86 -17.65 -14.62
N ASN A 255 15.88 -17.89 -13.80
CA ASN A 255 16.23 -17.02 -12.68
C ASN A 255 16.65 -15.60 -13.13
N ILE A 256 17.28 -15.47 -14.29
CA ILE A 256 17.68 -14.17 -14.85
C ILE A 256 16.44 -13.31 -15.17
N GLY A 257 15.40 -13.95 -15.73
CA GLY A 257 14.13 -13.27 -15.97
C GLY A 257 13.46 -12.79 -14.68
N VAL A 258 13.45 -13.62 -13.63
CA VAL A 258 12.91 -13.24 -12.30
C VAL A 258 13.72 -12.10 -11.69
N ALA A 259 15.04 -12.09 -11.82
CA ALA A 259 15.89 -10.99 -11.37
C ALA A 259 15.59 -9.69 -12.14
N ALA A 260 15.37 -9.78 -13.46
CA ALA A 260 14.95 -8.64 -14.28
C ALA A 260 13.58 -8.09 -13.86
N TYR A 261 12.62 -8.98 -13.51
CA TYR A 261 11.34 -8.55 -12.94
C TYR A 261 11.51 -7.87 -11.58
N GLY A 262 12.45 -8.31 -10.76
CA GLY A 262 12.81 -7.63 -9.50
C GLY A 262 13.18 -6.16 -9.72
N VAL A 263 13.93 -5.84 -10.78
CA VAL A 263 14.25 -4.44 -11.16
C VAL A 263 12.98 -3.66 -11.50
N VAL A 264 12.09 -4.24 -12.33
CA VAL A 264 10.82 -3.62 -12.72
C VAL A 264 9.92 -3.41 -11.51
N ALA A 265 9.77 -4.42 -10.65
CA ALA A 265 8.94 -4.38 -9.46
C ALA A 265 9.41 -3.32 -8.44
N ASN A 266 10.71 -3.29 -8.12
CA ASN A 266 11.28 -2.29 -7.21
C ASN A 266 11.14 -0.86 -7.73
N THR A 267 11.35 -0.64 -9.03
CA THR A 267 11.13 0.67 -9.65
C THR A 267 9.65 1.05 -9.60
N SER A 268 8.76 0.08 -9.79
CA SER A 268 7.31 0.27 -9.74
C SER A 268 6.80 0.64 -8.35
N LEU A 269 7.46 0.22 -7.25
CA LEU A 269 7.09 0.61 -5.89
C LEU A 269 7.05 2.13 -5.72
N VAL A 270 8.04 2.84 -6.27
CA VAL A 270 8.09 4.31 -6.21
C VAL A 270 6.94 4.92 -7.02
N ALA A 271 6.66 4.38 -8.21
CA ALA A 271 5.55 4.85 -9.04
C ALA A 271 4.21 4.67 -8.34
N VAL A 272 3.94 3.49 -7.80
CA VAL A 272 2.71 3.19 -7.04
C VAL A 272 2.59 4.08 -5.80
N ALA A 273 3.69 4.37 -5.11
CA ALA A 273 3.71 5.27 -3.96
C ALA A 273 3.25 6.68 -4.33
N LEU A 274 3.67 7.22 -5.47
CA LEU A 274 3.22 8.53 -5.97
C LEU A 274 1.70 8.55 -6.21
N PHE A 275 1.15 7.54 -6.89
CA PHE A 275 -0.28 7.44 -7.14
C PHE A 275 -1.10 7.23 -5.87
N ASN A 276 -0.61 6.42 -4.94
CA ASN A 276 -1.22 6.26 -3.61
C ASN A 276 -1.22 7.57 -2.83
N GLY A 277 -0.15 8.37 -2.96
CA GLY A 277 -0.10 9.72 -2.38
C GLY A 277 -1.17 10.66 -2.93
N ILE A 278 -1.40 10.64 -4.25
CA ILE A 278 -2.49 11.40 -4.88
C ILE A 278 -3.85 10.90 -4.40
N ALA A 279 -4.06 9.59 -4.37
CA ALA A 279 -5.29 8.96 -3.93
C ALA A 279 -5.62 9.32 -2.47
N GLN A 280 -4.68 9.09 -1.56
CA GLN A 280 -4.84 9.37 -0.13
C GLN A 280 -4.97 10.87 0.17
N GLY A 281 -4.32 11.74 -0.61
CA GLY A 281 -4.44 13.18 -0.47
C GLY A 281 -5.78 13.73 -0.97
N SER A 282 -6.32 13.19 -2.06
CA SER A 282 -7.60 13.64 -2.63
C SER A 282 -8.81 13.04 -1.91
N GLN A 283 -8.71 11.84 -1.34
CA GLN A 283 -9.78 11.11 -0.68
C GLN A 283 -10.54 11.93 0.40
N PRO A 284 -9.88 12.55 1.40
CA PRO A 284 -10.59 13.32 2.44
C PRO A 284 -11.30 14.56 1.88
N LEU A 285 -10.72 15.19 0.85
CA LEU A 285 -11.33 16.34 0.19
C LEU A 285 -12.61 15.95 -0.56
N ILE A 286 -12.59 14.81 -1.26
CA ILE A 286 -13.75 14.27 -1.96
C ILE A 286 -14.82 13.82 -0.95
N SER A 287 -14.43 13.11 0.11
CA SER A 287 -15.33 12.63 1.16
C SER A 287 -16.02 13.82 1.88
N GLU A 288 -15.28 14.90 2.15
CA GLU A 288 -15.84 16.10 2.77
C GLU A 288 -16.89 16.79 1.89
N VAL A 289 -16.61 17.01 0.60
CA VAL A 289 -17.57 17.68 -0.30
C VAL A 289 -18.74 16.77 -0.66
N TYR A 290 -18.52 15.46 -0.73
CA TYR A 290 -19.58 14.47 -0.90
C TYR A 290 -20.57 14.50 0.27
N SER A 291 -20.06 14.50 1.50
CA SER A 291 -20.89 14.58 2.70
C SER A 291 -21.71 15.87 2.82
N LYS A 292 -21.28 16.94 2.12
CA LYS A 292 -21.99 18.23 2.02
C LYS A 292 -22.99 18.30 0.86
N GLY A 293 -23.08 17.29 0.00
CA GLY A 293 -23.89 17.30 -1.22
C GLY A 293 -23.41 18.28 -2.29
N LEU A 294 -22.13 18.67 -2.27
CA LEU A 294 -21.56 19.67 -3.19
C LEU A 294 -21.01 19.00 -4.47
N HIS A 295 -21.90 18.48 -5.32
CA HIS A 295 -21.53 17.70 -6.52
C HIS A 295 -20.56 18.42 -7.47
N LYS A 296 -20.72 19.73 -7.67
CA LYS A 296 -19.80 20.53 -8.50
C LYS A 296 -18.36 20.51 -7.96
N ASN A 297 -18.21 20.52 -6.65
CA ASN A 297 -16.90 20.49 -5.99
C ASN A 297 -16.28 19.08 -6.04
N ILE A 298 -17.10 18.03 -5.98
CA ILE A 298 -16.64 16.64 -6.18
C ILE A 298 -15.98 16.53 -7.57
N HIS A 299 -16.68 17.00 -8.61
CA HIS A 299 -16.15 16.98 -9.97
C HIS A 299 -14.84 17.77 -10.10
N GLY A 300 -14.73 18.89 -9.42
CA GLY A 300 -13.53 19.72 -9.39
C GLY A 300 -12.33 19.00 -8.77
N TYR A 301 -12.48 18.39 -7.58
CA TYR A 301 -11.40 17.65 -6.92
C TYR A 301 -11.03 16.39 -7.68
N LEU A 302 -12.01 15.64 -8.19
CA LEU A 302 -11.78 14.45 -8.99
C LEU A 302 -11.00 14.79 -10.27
N LYS A 303 -11.40 15.85 -11.00
CA LYS A 303 -10.69 16.30 -12.20
C LYS A 303 -9.23 16.68 -11.89
N MET A 304 -8.99 17.44 -10.80
CA MET A 304 -7.63 17.78 -10.39
C MET A 304 -6.80 16.52 -10.06
N ALA A 305 -7.38 15.56 -9.33
CA ALA A 305 -6.69 14.34 -8.96
C ALA A 305 -6.33 13.47 -10.19
N LEU A 306 -7.26 13.31 -11.13
CA LEU A 306 -7.02 12.54 -12.36
C LEU A 306 -6.02 13.23 -13.28
N ILE A 307 -6.07 14.57 -13.42
CA ILE A 307 -5.08 15.31 -14.21
C ILE A 307 -3.69 15.21 -13.59
N THR A 308 -3.58 15.36 -12.26
CA THR A 308 -2.30 15.20 -11.56
C THR A 308 -1.76 13.79 -11.74
N SER A 309 -2.61 12.78 -11.61
CA SER A 309 -2.24 11.38 -11.83
C SER A 309 -1.73 11.13 -13.25
N LEU A 310 -2.43 11.63 -14.26
CA LEU A 310 -1.99 11.51 -15.65
C LEU A 310 -0.67 12.26 -15.90
N GLY A 311 -0.51 13.46 -15.32
CA GLY A 311 0.73 14.22 -15.39
C GLY A 311 1.92 13.48 -14.79
N VAL A 312 1.74 12.87 -13.61
CA VAL A 312 2.76 12.01 -12.98
C VAL A 312 3.08 10.78 -13.84
N ALA A 313 2.07 10.13 -14.41
CA ALA A 313 2.27 8.98 -15.30
C ALA A 313 3.10 9.34 -16.54
N VAL A 314 2.79 10.47 -17.17
CA VAL A 314 3.56 10.98 -18.35
C VAL A 314 4.98 11.32 -17.94
N LEU A 315 5.21 11.98 -16.80
CA LEU A 315 6.54 12.26 -16.28
C LEU A 315 7.35 10.99 -16.02
N LEU A 316 6.73 9.97 -15.40
CA LEU A 316 7.37 8.68 -15.18
C LEU A 316 7.77 7.99 -16.48
N LEU A 317 6.89 7.98 -17.48
CA LEU A 317 7.20 7.42 -18.80
C LEU A 317 8.32 8.19 -19.50
N THR A 318 8.26 9.51 -19.51
CA THR A 318 9.29 10.38 -20.12
C THR A 318 10.65 10.17 -19.45
N PHE A 319 10.67 9.85 -18.16
CA PHE A 319 11.90 9.53 -17.44
C PHE A 319 12.38 8.10 -17.72
N ILE A 320 11.51 7.11 -17.58
CA ILE A 320 11.88 5.68 -17.69
C ILE A 320 12.34 5.32 -19.11
N TYR A 321 11.72 5.86 -20.14
CA TYR A 321 12.02 5.49 -21.52
C TYR A 321 13.51 5.70 -21.92
N PRO A 322 14.12 6.88 -21.70
CA PRO A 322 15.55 7.09 -21.95
C PRO A 322 16.45 6.52 -20.84
N PHE A 323 16.02 6.54 -19.57
CA PHE A 323 16.86 6.19 -18.43
C PHE A 323 16.73 4.75 -17.95
N ALA A 324 15.96 3.88 -18.64
CA ALA A 324 15.85 2.47 -18.28
C ALA A 324 17.22 1.77 -18.10
N PRO A 325 18.23 1.97 -18.97
CA PRO A 325 19.55 1.38 -18.75
C PRO A 325 20.24 1.86 -17.47
N ALA A 326 20.11 3.14 -17.14
CA ALA A 326 20.68 3.71 -15.92
C ALA A 326 19.98 3.19 -14.66
N VAL A 327 18.65 3.04 -14.70
CA VAL A 327 17.89 2.42 -13.61
C VAL A 327 18.28 0.96 -13.44
N THR A 328 18.37 0.22 -14.53
CA THR A 328 18.77 -1.20 -14.51
C THR A 328 20.18 -1.39 -13.95
N SER A 329 21.13 -0.50 -14.28
CA SER A 329 22.52 -0.61 -13.80
C SER A 329 22.64 -0.52 -12.27
N ILE A 330 21.73 0.18 -11.60
CA ILE A 330 21.69 0.27 -10.12
C ILE A 330 21.49 -1.12 -9.50
N PHE A 331 20.71 -1.99 -10.16
CA PHE A 331 20.36 -3.31 -9.67
C PHE A 331 21.17 -4.45 -10.29
N ASN A 332 21.97 -4.15 -11.33
CA ASN A 332 22.77 -5.12 -12.08
C ASN A 332 24.26 -4.98 -11.75
N GLY A 333 24.61 -5.23 -10.49
CA GLY A 333 25.99 -5.14 -10.00
C GLY A 333 26.98 -6.09 -10.68
N GLU A 334 26.49 -7.21 -11.23
CA GLU A 334 27.29 -8.21 -11.97
C GLU A 334 27.47 -7.90 -13.46
N ASN A 335 26.90 -6.78 -13.95
CA ASN A 335 26.90 -6.37 -15.36
C ASN A 335 26.40 -7.47 -16.33
N ASN A 336 25.39 -8.24 -15.92
CA ASN A 336 24.79 -9.27 -16.75
C ASN A 336 24.01 -8.66 -17.91
N ALA A 337 24.46 -8.89 -19.14
CA ALA A 337 23.87 -8.31 -20.35
C ALA A 337 22.44 -8.81 -20.63
N ILE A 338 22.14 -10.08 -20.30
CA ILE A 338 20.80 -10.66 -20.49
C ILE A 338 19.81 -10.05 -19.51
N LEU A 339 20.19 -9.92 -18.24
CA LEU A 339 19.40 -9.25 -17.22
C LEU A 339 19.11 -7.80 -17.66
N ALA A 340 20.13 -7.08 -18.10
CA ALA A 340 19.99 -5.70 -18.58
C ALA A 340 19.00 -5.59 -19.74
N SER A 341 19.09 -6.48 -20.72
CA SER A 341 18.15 -6.51 -21.85
C SER A 341 16.72 -6.72 -21.40
N TYR A 342 16.47 -7.76 -20.59
CA TYR A 342 15.11 -8.09 -20.08
C TYR A 342 14.54 -6.97 -19.19
N ALA A 343 15.34 -6.41 -18.29
CA ALA A 343 14.90 -5.34 -17.40
C ALA A 343 14.61 -4.04 -18.15
N ASN A 344 15.46 -3.65 -19.11
CA ASN A 344 15.25 -2.44 -19.92
C ASN A 344 13.96 -2.52 -20.74
N GLU A 345 13.70 -3.66 -21.36
CA GLU A 345 12.47 -3.90 -22.13
C GLU A 345 11.27 -3.95 -21.19
N GLY A 346 11.40 -4.67 -20.07
CA GLY A 346 10.38 -4.75 -19.03
C GLY A 346 9.99 -3.38 -18.47
N LEU A 347 10.95 -2.53 -18.12
CA LEU A 347 10.68 -1.17 -17.64
C LEU A 347 9.88 -0.36 -18.67
N ARG A 348 10.29 -0.40 -19.96
CA ARG A 348 9.60 0.37 -21.00
C ARG A 348 8.19 -0.10 -21.26
N LEU A 349 7.95 -1.41 -21.33
CA LEU A 349 6.63 -1.97 -21.61
C LEU A 349 5.70 -1.89 -20.39
N TYR A 350 6.19 -2.27 -19.21
CA TYR A 350 5.40 -2.29 -17.99
C TYR A 350 4.94 -0.88 -17.58
N PHE A 351 5.81 0.11 -17.70
CA PHE A 351 5.51 1.48 -17.27
C PHE A 351 4.42 2.18 -18.10
N ILE A 352 4.11 1.70 -19.31
CA ILE A 352 2.92 2.14 -20.07
C ILE A 352 1.65 1.95 -19.24
N GLY A 353 1.59 0.89 -18.44
CA GLY A 353 0.46 0.60 -17.57
C GLY A 353 0.15 1.69 -16.54
N PHE A 354 1.14 2.49 -16.15
CA PHE A 354 0.93 3.56 -15.18
C PHE A 354 0.06 4.72 -15.69
N LEU A 355 -0.10 4.87 -17.02
CA LEU A 355 -1.10 5.77 -17.58
C LEU A 355 -2.52 5.42 -17.13
N PHE A 356 -2.80 4.13 -17.01
CA PHE A 356 -4.11 3.62 -16.61
C PHE A 356 -4.17 3.36 -15.10
N ALA A 357 -3.10 2.82 -14.52
CA ALA A 357 -3.00 2.50 -13.10
C ALA A 357 -3.23 3.72 -12.21
N GLY A 358 -2.69 4.88 -12.60
CA GLY A 358 -2.92 6.12 -11.88
C GLY A 358 -4.41 6.51 -11.82
N ILE A 359 -5.14 6.36 -12.93
CA ILE A 359 -6.59 6.61 -13.00
C ILE A 359 -7.34 5.60 -12.10
N ASN A 360 -6.92 4.35 -12.12
CA ASN A 360 -7.54 3.30 -11.31
C ASN A 360 -7.31 3.49 -9.81
N ILE A 361 -6.09 3.78 -9.37
CA ILE A 361 -5.74 3.99 -7.96
C ILE A 361 -6.51 5.21 -7.42
N VAL A 362 -6.45 6.32 -8.11
CA VAL A 362 -7.12 7.56 -7.72
C VAL A 362 -8.65 7.42 -7.83
N GLY A 363 -9.12 6.77 -8.89
CA GLY A 363 -10.55 6.55 -9.12
C GLY A 363 -11.20 5.64 -8.08
N THR A 364 -10.55 4.54 -7.69
CA THR A 364 -11.07 3.65 -6.64
C THR A 364 -11.10 4.32 -5.27
N ALA A 365 -10.09 5.15 -4.94
CA ALA A 365 -10.09 5.94 -3.72
C ALA A 365 -11.23 6.98 -3.71
N ALA A 366 -11.48 7.63 -4.85
CA ALA A 366 -12.59 8.57 -5.01
C ALA A 366 -13.97 7.87 -4.91
N LEU A 367 -14.12 6.69 -5.52
CA LEU A 367 -15.32 5.87 -5.39
C LEU A 367 -15.59 5.46 -3.93
N SER A 368 -14.54 5.08 -3.20
CA SER A 368 -14.64 4.78 -1.75
C SER A 368 -15.02 6.03 -0.96
N ALA A 369 -14.44 7.20 -1.27
CA ALA A 369 -14.75 8.48 -0.63
C ALA A 369 -16.21 8.91 -0.83
N MET A 370 -16.83 8.49 -1.93
CA MET A 370 -18.25 8.71 -2.26
C MET A 370 -19.17 7.56 -1.82
N GLU A 371 -18.67 6.65 -0.98
CA GLU A 371 -19.40 5.45 -0.53
C GLU A 371 -19.90 4.55 -1.67
N ALA A 372 -19.33 4.66 -2.87
CA ALA A 372 -19.65 3.84 -4.03
C ALA A 372 -18.90 2.49 -4.02
N ALA A 373 -18.97 1.78 -2.89
CA ALA A 373 -18.18 0.59 -2.57
C ALA A 373 -18.25 -0.51 -3.65
N LYS A 374 -19.40 -0.70 -4.30
CA LYS A 374 -19.57 -1.72 -5.36
C LYS A 374 -18.62 -1.50 -6.54
N TYR A 375 -18.51 -0.27 -7.01
CA TYR A 375 -17.63 0.07 -8.14
C TYR A 375 -16.16 0.06 -7.72
N ALA A 376 -15.85 0.56 -6.52
CA ALA A 376 -14.51 0.51 -5.97
C ALA A 376 -14.02 -0.93 -5.81
N PHE A 377 -14.85 -1.82 -5.27
CA PHE A 377 -14.55 -3.24 -5.14
C PHE A 377 -14.38 -3.93 -6.50
N ALA A 378 -15.32 -3.72 -7.44
CA ALA A 378 -15.23 -4.31 -8.78
C ALA A 378 -13.94 -3.91 -9.51
N ALA A 379 -13.58 -2.63 -9.47
CA ALA A 379 -12.34 -2.15 -10.07
C ALA A 379 -11.10 -2.75 -9.36
N SER A 380 -11.10 -2.82 -8.03
CA SER A 380 -9.96 -3.36 -7.27
C SER A 380 -9.77 -4.86 -7.51
N ILE A 381 -10.84 -5.66 -7.54
CA ILE A 381 -10.77 -7.11 -7.83
C ILE A 381 -10.33 -7.35 -9.29
N LEU A 382 -10.88 -6.58 -10.22
CA LEU A 382 -10.50 -6.71 -11.63
C LEU A 382 -9.01 -6.42 -11.82
N ARG A 383 -8.53 -5.31 -11.27
CA ARG A 383 -7.14 -4.88 -11.33
C ARG A 383 -6.19 -5.86 -10.63
N GLY A 384 -6.51 -6.23 -9.40
CA GLY A 384 -5.61 -6.97 -8.52
C GLY A 384 -5.57 -8.48 -8.75
N PHE A 385 -6.61 -9.04 -9.34
CA PHE A 385 -6.75 -10.49 -9.50
C PHE A 385 -7.19 -10.90 -10.90
N VAL A 386 -8.39 -10.53 -11.32
CA VAL A 386 -9.02 -11.13 -12.50
C VAL A 386 -8.30 -10.75 -13.78
N ALA A 387 -8.21 -9.45 -14.09
CA ALA A 387 -7.61 -9.00 -15.34
C ALA A 387 -6.11 -9.29 -15.39
N ILE A 388 -5.38 -9.03 -14.29
CA ILE A 388 -3.92 -9.22 -14.29
C ILE A 388 -3.55 -10.69 -14.46
N ILE A 389 -4.25 -11.63 -13.82
CA ILE A 389 -4.00 -13.06 -13.96
C ILE A 389 -4.32 -13.52 -15.38
N ILE A 390 -5.50 -13.15 -15.91
CA ILE A 390 -5.91 -13.54 -17.27
C ILE A 390 -4.91 -13.03 -18.30
N PHE A 391 -4.56 -11.74 -18.25
CA PHE A 391 -3.63 -11.17 -19.22
C PHE A 391 -2.21 -11.69 -19.03
N ALA A 392 -1.76 -11.99 -17.81
CA ALA A 392 -0.46 -12.58 -17.57
C ALA A 392 -0.34 -13.95 -18.25
N PHE A 393 -1.33 -14.82 -18.14
CA PHE A 393 -1.32 -16.11 -18.81
C PHE A 393 -1.54 -16.02 -20.32
N VAL A 394 -2.51 -15.24 -20.78
CA VAL A 394 -2.84 -15.15 -22.21
C VAL A 394 -1.72 -14.47 -23.00
N LEU A 395 -1.25 -13.32 -22.55
CA LEU A 395 -0.22 -12.58 -23.27
C LEU A 395 1.15 -13.26 -23.18
N SER A 396 1.47 -13.92 -22.07
CA SER A 396 2.71 -14.70 -21.97
C SER A 396 2.72 -15.88 -22.95
N ALA A 397 1.59 -16.54 -23.14
CA ALA A 397 1.45 -17.63 -24.12
C ALA A 397 1.59 -17.15 -25.57
N LEU A 398 1.17 -15.89 -25.87
CA LEU A 398 1.20 -15.33 -27.22
C LEU A 398 2.53 -14.65 -27.56
N LEU A 399 3.14 -13.93 -26.61
CA LEU A 399 4.26 -13.03 -26.83
C LEU A 399 5.49 -13.34 -25.93
N GLY A 400 5.44 -14.47 -25.20
CA GLY A 400 6.52 -14.84 -24.28
C GLY A 400 6.74 -13.80 -23.17
N LEU A 401 7.99 -13.48 -22.89
CA LEU A 401 8.35 -12.55 -21.81
C LEU A 401 7.78 -11.15 -22.03
N ASN A 402 7.72 -10.66 -23.29
CA ASN A 402 7.11 -9.37 -23.60
C ASN A 402 5.62 -9.33 -23.30
N GLY A 403 4.94 -10.49 -23.44
CA GLY A 403 3.55 -10.63 -23.03
C GLY A 403 3.34 -10.47 -21.53
N VAL A 404 4.29 -10.93 -20.72
CA VAL A 404 4.23 -10.71 -19.27
C VAL A 404 4.35 -9.22 -18.94
N TRP A 405 5.28 -8.50 -19.58
CA TRP A 405 5.42 -7.05 -19.38
C TRP A 405 4.17 -6.27 -19.80
N LEU A 406 3.52 -6.69 -20.88
CA LEU A 406 2.30 -6.06 -21.39
C LEU A 406 1.03 -6.46 -20.62
N ALA A 407 1.08 -7.50 -19.80
CA ALA A 407 -0.07 -7.93 -19.00
C ALA A 407 -0.55 -6.86 -18.02
N PHE A 408 0.37 -6.13 -17.39
CA PHE A 408 0.02 -5.03 -16.49
C PHE A 408 -0.67 -3.86 -17.21
N PRO A 409 -0.13 -3.29 -18.30
CA PRO A 409 -0.84 -2.30 -19.10
C PRO A 409 -2.23 -2.73 -19.56
N ALA A 410 -2.36 -3.96 -20.04
CA ALA A 410 -3.64 -4.50 -20.52
C ALA A 410 -4.67 -4.62 -19.40
N ALA A 411 -4.27 -5.16 -18.25
CA ALA A 411 -5.13 -5.30 -17.09
C ALA A 411 -5.59 -3.93 -16.55
N GLU A 412 -4.66 -2.98 -16.45
CA GLU A 412 -4.98 -1.64 -15.98
C GLU A 412 -5.87 -0.88 -16.96
N PHE A 413 -5.70 -1.07 -18.27
CA PHE A 413 -6.56 -0.47 -19.28
C PHE A 413 -8.01 -0.96 -19.17
N VAL A 414 -8.23 -2.28 -19.07
CA VAL A 414 -9.59 -2.86 -18.92
C VAL A 414 -10.21 -2.39 -17.62
N THR A 415 -9.43 -2.36 -16.54
CA THR A 415 -9.91 -1.86 -15.24
C THR A 415 -10.30 -0.39 -15.29
N MET A 416 -9.56 0.43 -16.05
CA MET A 416 -9.87 1.86 -16.21
C MET A 416 -11.27 2.07 -16.78
N LEU A 417 -11.73 1.23 -17.71
CA LEU A 417 -13.09 1.32 -18.25
C LEU A 417 -14.14 1.16 -17.15
N VAL A 418 -13.95 0.18 -16.25
CA VAL A 418 -14.84 -0.05 -15.10
C VAL A 418 -14.78 1.10 -14.11
N THR A 419 -13.58 1.60 -13.81
CA THR A 419 -13.36 2.73 -12.89
C THR A 419 -14.06 4.00 -13.40
N VAL A 420 -13.84 4.34 -14.66
CA VAL A 420 -14.45 5.55 -15.29
C VAL A 420 -15.98 5.43 -15.34
N TYR A 421 -16.49 4.25 -15.68
CA TYR A 421 -17.94 3.99 -15.63
C TYR A 421 -18.51 4.20 -14.22
N GLY A 422 -17.85 3.63 -13.20
CA GLY A 422 -18.23 3.80 -11.80
C GLY A 422 -18.23 5.25 -11.34
N LEU A 423 -17.18 6.01 -11.69
CA LEU A 423 -17.09 7.44 -11.40
C LEU A 423 -18.20 8.23 -12.07
N GLY A 424 -18.48 7.98 -13.35
CA GLY A 424 -19.54 8.65 -14.10
C GLY A 424 -20.94 8.45 -13.49
N LYS A 425 -21.22 7.26 -12.94
CA LYS A 425 -22.48 6.97 -12.24
C LYS A 425 -22.55 7.57 -10.83
N SER A 426 -21.41 7.59 -10.12
CA SER A 426 -21.38 8.02 -8.71
C SER A 426 -21.39 9.54 -8.54
N VAL A 427 -20.79 10.29 -9.47
CA VAL A 427 -20.78 11.77 -9.43
C VAL A 427 -22.13 12.38 -9.83
N ARG A 428 -22.97 11.65 -10.59
CA ARG A 428 -24.30 12.09 -11.03
C ARG A 428 -25.40 11.87 -9.98
N ARG A 429 -25.13 11.08 -8.95
CA ARG A 429 -26.03 10.84 -7.82
C ARG A 429 -25.83 11.87 -6.72
#